data_1f9bd785315ff612a7554e536f9b4ee8
#
_entry.id   1f9bd785315ff612a7554e536f9b4ee8
#
_cell.length_a   1.000
_cell.length_b   1.000
_cell.length_c   1.000
_cell.angle_alpha   90.00
_cell.angle_beta   90.00
_cell.angle_gamma   90.00
#
_symmetry.space_group_name_H-M   'P 1'
#
loop_
_entity.id
_entity.type
_entity.pdbx_description
1 polymer ?
#
loop_
_entity_poly.entity_id
_entity_poly.type
_entity_poly.pdbx_seq_one_letter_code
_entity_poly.pdbx_strand_id
1 'polypeptide(L)'
;MDIIDSRKVDPGFKFQIAKEEGGEGILKCFSCGACTARCPEMDVKPEWNARVIIRKALLGLKEEVLSSEFFWICSAHFRCLEKCPQKVNVKEVMNAVRDARLLEEQTEDVTGKTAKKYLDLDFKYKITQNEAGKDLYECFSCGTCTAGCPERELDVLYSQRKVIKNVLLGMKEPVFCNL
;
A
#
# COMPACT_ATOMS: atom_id res chain seq x y z
N MET A 1 2.00 22.72 -14.50
CA MET A 1 2.90 21.64 -14.94
C MET A 1 4.13 21.77 -14.07
N ASP A 2 4.26 20.87 -13.10
CA ASP A 2 5.41 20.92 -12.19
C ASP A 2 6.64 20.41 -12.95
N ILE A 3 7.69 21.23 -12.98
CA ILE A 3 8.94 20.91 -13.62
C ILE A 3 9.68 19.91 -12.71
N ILE A 4 9.99 18.73 -13.24
CA ILE A 4 10.78 17.73 -12.50
C ILE A 4 12.21 18.26 -12.34
N ASP A 5 12.64 18.50 -11.11
CA ASP A 5 14.03 18.86 -10.81
C ASP A 5 14.92 17.61 -10.95
N SER A 6 15.79 17.63 -11.94
CA SER A 6 16.70 16.50 -12.24
C SER A 6 17.60 16.12 -11.06
N ARG A 7 17.85 17.05 -10.12
CA ARG A 7 18.66 16.81 -8.92
C ARG A 7 17.94 15.92 -7.89
N LYS A 8 16.61 15.81 -8.00
CA LYS A 8 15.76 14.98 -7.12
C LYS A 8 15.46 13.59 -7.69
N VAL A 9 16.01 13.29 -8.87
CA VAL A 9 15.83 12.01 -9.53
C VAL A 9 16.93 11.04 -9.09
N ASP A 10 16.53 9.90 -8.51
CA ASP A 10 17.41 8.78 -8.20
C ASP A 10 17.26 7.66 -9.24
N PRO A 11 18.14 7.57 -10.26
CA PRO A 11 18.06 6.52 -11.29
C PRO A 11 18.28 5.11 -10.72
N GLY A 12 18.87 4.99 -9.53
CA GLY A 12 19.14 3.74 -8.82
C GLY A 12 17.91 3.17 -8.12
N PHE A 13 16.92 4.00 -7.85
CA PHE A 13 15.77 3.62 -7.02
C PHE A 13 15.01 2.39 -7.54
N LYS A 14 14.79 2.26 -8.84
CA LYS A 14 14.17 1.07 -9.44
C LYS A 14 14.94 -0.22 -9.17
N PHE A 15 16.25 -0.14 -9.06
CA PHE A 15 17.10 -1.29 -8.74
C PHE A 15 17.10 -1.60 -7.24
N GLN A 16 16.89 -0.59 -6.39
CA GLN A 16 16.66 -0.81 -4.96
C GLN A 16 15.38 -1.63 -4.77
N ILE A 17 14.27 -1.20 -5.38
CA ILE A 17 13.00 -1.95 -5.35
C ILE A 17 13.17 -3.35 -5.95
N ALA A 18 13.90 -3.49 -7.06
CA ALA A 18 14.08 -4.78 -7.73
C ALA A 18 14.93 -5.79 -6.93
N LYS A 19 15.69 -5.34 -5.93
CA LYS A 19 16.45 -6.20 -5.00
C LYS A 19 15.59 -6.76 -3.87
N GLU A 20 14.50 -6.08 -3.52
CA GLU A 20 13.57 -6.59 -2.52
C GLU A 20 12.78 -7.78 -3.06
N GLU A 21 12.43 -8.69 -2.20
CA GLU A 21 11.68 -9.91 -2.57
C GLU A 21 10.38 -9.55 -3.31
N GLY A 22 10.22 -10.08 -4.53
CA GLY A 22 9.07 -9.79 -5.39
C GLY A 22 9.12 -8.45 -6.15
N GLY A 23 10.15 -7.63 -5.90
CA GLY A 23 10.34 -6.33 -6.56
C GLY A 23 10.92 -6.42 -7.97
N GLU A 24 11.56 -7.52 -8.35
CA GLU A 24 12.22 -7.70 -9.65
C GLU A 24 11.28 -7.51 -10.84
N GLY A 25 9.98 -7.76 -10.62
CA GLY A 25 8.94 -7.55 -11.62
C GLY A 25 8.82 -6.11 -12.11
N ILE A 26 9.28 -5.12 -11.35
CA ILE A 26 9.18 -3.70 -11.72
C ILE A 26 9.91 -3.40 -13.03
N LEU A 27 11.06 -4.07 -13.28
CA LEU A 27 11.88 -3.85 -14.47
C LEU A 27 11.23 -4.36 -15.76
N LYS A 28 10.23 -5.25 -15.67
CA LYS A 28 9.47 -5.77 -16.81
C LYS A 28 8.30 -4.86 -17.18
N CYS A 29 7.97 -3.87 -16.36
CA CYS A 29 6.79 -3.04 -16.54
C CYS A 29 7.00 -1.99 -17.64
N PHE A 30 6.19 -2.02 -18.70
CA PHE A 30 6.16 -0.98 -19.75
C PHE A 30 5.00 0.03 -19.60
N SER A 31 4.42 0.11 -18.41
CA SER A 31 3.43 1.13 -18.04
C SER A 31 2.15 1.17 -18.92
N CYS A 32 1.67 0.01 -19.40
CA CYS A 32 0.49 -0.07 -20.29
C CYS A 32 -0.84 0.33 -19.63
N GLY A 33 -0.95 0.27 -18.29
CA GLY A 33 -2.16 0.65 -17.55
C GLY A 33 -3.20 -0.46 -17.34
N ALA A 34 -2.98 -1.69 -17.83
CA ALA A 34 -3.91 -2.80 -17.63
C ALA A 34 -4.19 -3.11 -16.15
N CYS A 35 -3.20 -2.92 -15.28
CA CYS A 35 -3.34 -3.07 -13.82
C CYS A 35 -4.27 -2.00 -13.23
N THR A 36 -4.16 -0.76 -13.71
CA THR A 36 -4.97 0.37 -13.26
C THR A 36 -6.43 0.22 -13.65
N ALA A 37 -6.72 -0.16 -14.89
CA ALA A 37 -8.08 -0.32 -15.40
C ALA A 37 -8.92 -1.38 -14.64
N ARG A 38 -8.30 -2.19 -13.81
CA ARG A 38 -8.94 -3.24 -13.00
C ARG A 38 -8.81 -3.05 -11.50
N CYS A 39 -8.19 -1.96 -11.08
CA CYS A 39 -7.95 -1.69 -9.66
C CYS A 39 -9.17 -1.02 -9.03
N PRO A 40 -9.85 -1.66 -8.06
CA PRO A 40 -11.00 -1.05 -7.38
C PRO A 40 -10.60 0.14 -6.50
N GLU A 41 -9.34 0.25 -6.11
CA GLU A 41 -8.85 1.38 -5.31
C GLU A 41 -8.89 2.68 -6.13
N MET A 42 -8.75 2.59 -7.47
CA MET A 42 -8.84 3.75 -8.36
C MET A 42 -10.27 4.31 -8.44
N ASP A 43 -11.29 3.46 -8.24
CA ASP A 43 -12.69 3.91 -8.21
C ASP A 43 -12.96 4.77 -6.96
N VAL A 44 -12.17 4.57 -5.89
CA VAL A 44 -12.27 5.34 -4.65
C VAL A 44 -11.53 6.67 -4.77
N LYS A 45 -10.30 6.63 -5.30
CA LYS A 45 -9.45 7.81 -5.47
C LYS A 45 -8.59 7.64 -6.74
N PRO A 46 -8.80 8.45 -7.79
CA PRO A 46 -8.08 8.31 -9.07
C PRO A 46 -6.55 8.40 -8.94
N GLU A 47 -6.05 9.05 -7.90
CA GLU A 47 -4.62 9.14 -7.58
C GLU A 47 -4.04 7.80 -7.11
N TRP A 48 -4.87 6.88 -6.62
CA TRP A 48 -4.47 5.57 -6.16
C TRP A 48 -4.30 4.60 -7.32
N ASN A 49 -3.19 4.76 -8.01
CA ASN A 49 -2.94 4.20 -9.32
C ASN A 49 -1.59 3.48 -9.38
N ALA A 50 -1.64 2.14 -9.41
CA ALA A 50 -0.44 1.30 -9.45
C ALA A 50 0.51 1.64 -10.60
N ARG A 51 -0.03 1.92 -11.79
CA ARG A 51 0.78 2.32 -12.96
C ARG A 51 1.57 3.59 -12.70
N VAL A 52 0.94 4.59 -12.06
CA VAL A 52 1.60 5.88 -11.76
C VAL A 52 2.76 5.67 -10.80
N ILE A 53 2.55 4.89 -9.74
CA ILE A 53 3.60 4.57 -8.76
C ILE A 53 4.76 3.83 -9.42
N ILE A 54 4.47 2.76 -10.17
CA ILE A 54 5.52 2.01 -10.87
C ILE A 54 6.27 2.89 -11.86
N ARG A 55 5.56 3.73 -12.62
CA ARG A 55 6.20 4.66 -13.57
C ARG A 55 7.11 5.67 -12.87
N LYS A 56 6.65 6.27 -11.78
CA LYS A 56 7.45 7.17 -10.96
C LYS A 56 8.71 6.48 -10.43
N ALA A 57 8.58 5.24 -9.94
CA ALA A 57 9.70 4.44 -9.47
C ALA A 57 10.72 4.14 -10.59
N LEU A 58 10.23 3.78 -11.79
CA LEU A 58 11.09 3.56 -12.97
C LEU A 58 11.82 4.82 -13.42
N LEU A 59 11.20 5.99 -13.25
CA LEU A 59 11.80 7.29 -13.55
C LEU A 59 12.73 7.79 -12.44
N GLY A 60 12.79 7.12 -11.29
CA GLY A 60 13.64 7.51 -10.17
C GLY A 60 13.06 8.65 -9.31
N LEU A 61 11.75 8.91 -9.39
CA LEU A 61 11.06 9.93 -8.58
C LEU A 61 10.78 9.37 -7.17
N LYS A 62 11.84 9.09 -6.44
CA LYS A 62 11.84 8.38 -5.17
C LYS A 62 10.94 9.05 -4.13
N GLU A 63 11.11 10.35 -3.88
CA GLU A 63 10.33 11.11 -2.90
C GLU A 63 8.82 11.04 -3.20
N GLU A 64 8.44 11.16 -4.49
CA GLU A 64 7.04 11.10 -4.88
C GLU A 64 6.44 9.70 -4.75
N VAL A 65 7.24 8.66 -4.94
CA VAL A 65 6.80 7.27 -4.71
C VAL A 65 6.61 7.02 -3.23
N LEU A 66 7.61 7.36 -2.41
CA LEU A 66 7.62 7.06 -0.99
C LEU A 66 6.62 7.92 -0.18
N SER A 67 6.24 9.09 -0.68
CA SER A 67 5.16 9.90 -0.10
C SER A 67 3.76 9.42 -0.48
N SER A 68 3.62 8.49 -1.42
CA SER A 68 2.32 7.99 -1.85
C SER A 68 1.68 7.07 -0.80
N GLU A 69 0.40 7.24 -0.55
CA GLU A 69 -0.38 6.34 0.31
C GLU A 69 -0.75 5.03 -0.40
N PHE A 70 -0.71 4.99 -1.74
CA PHE A 70 -1.27 3.90 -2.53
C PHE A 70 -0.69 2.52 -2.19
N PHE A 71 0.63 2.40 -2.00
CA PHE A 71 1.23 1.11 -1.70
C PHE A 71 0.84 0.57 -0.32
N TRP A 72 0.37 1.44 0.60
CA TRP A 72 -0.21 1.04 1.88
C TRP A 72 -1.66 0.55 1.73
N ILE A 73 -2.41 1.12 0.80
CA ILE A 73 -3.84 0.87 0.62
C ILE A 73 -4.09 -0.34 -0.27
N CYS A 74 -3.12 -0.74 -1.10
CA CYS A 74 -3.24 -1.90 -1.99
C CYS A 74 -3.76 -3.14 -1.26
N SER A 75 -5.00 -3.53 -1.54
CA SER A 75 -5.72 -4.61 -0.85
C SER A 75 -5.40 -6.02 -1.36
N ALA A 76 -4.43 -6.14 -2.28
CA ALA A 76 -3.96 -7.42 -2.80
C ALA A 76 -5.06 -8.31 -3.42
N HIS A 77 -6.01 -7.73 -4.15
CA HIS A 77 -7.10 -8.49 -4.83
C HIS A 77 -6.65 -9.20 -6.13
N PHE A 78 -5.39 -9.10 -6.53
CA PHE A 78 -4.72 -9.79 -7.64
C PHE A 78 -5.28 -9.57 -9.06
N ARG A 79 -6.32 -8.78 -9.27
CA ARG A 79 -6.87 -8.50 -10.62
C ARG A 79 -5.86 -7.88 -11.57
N CYS A 80 -4.89 -7.14 -11.03
CA CYS A 80 -3.79 -6.55 -11.80
C CYS A 80 -2.83 -7.62 -12.33
N LEU A 81 -2.58 -8.72 -11.59
CA LEU A 81 -1.73 -9.82 -12.00
C LEU A 81 -2.32 -10.57 -13.20
N GLU A 82 -3.62 -10.90 -13.13
CA GLU A 82 -4.32 -11.63 -14.20
C GLU A 82 -4.28 -10.92 -15.56
N LYS A 83 -4.26 -9.59 -15.54
CA LYS A 83 -4.35 -8.77 -16.75
C LYS A 83 -3.02 -8.18 -17.20
N CYS A 84 -1.95 -8.39 -16.45
CA CYS A 84 -0.65 -7.87 -16.83
C CYS A 84 -0.04 -8.68 -17.99
N PRO A 85 0.20 -8.05 -19.18
CA PRO A 85 0.79 -8.76 -20.32
C PRO A 85 2.24 -9.20 -20.06
N GLN A 86 2.95 -8.51 -19.15
CA GLN A 86 4.30 -8.86 -18.73
C GLN A 86 4.34 -9.76 -17.48
N LYS A 87 3.17 -10.20 -16.99
CA LYS A 87 3.04 -11.03 -15.79
C LYS A 87 3.73 -10.42 -14.57
N VAL A 88 3.74 -9.09 -14.48
CA VAL A 88 4.25 -8.38 -13.30
C VAL A 88 3.28 -8.59 -12.15
N ASN A 89 3.75 -9.13 -11.05
CA ASN A 89 2.98 -9.20 -9.82
C ASN A 89 3.00 -7.83 -9.14
N VAL A 90 2.04 -6.98 -9.50
CA VAL A 90 1.94 -5.61 -9.01
C VAL A 90 1.84 -5.55 -7.49
N LYS A 91 1.22 -6.54 -6.85
CA LYS A 91 1.11 -6.63 -5.38
C LYS A 91 2.49 -6.79 -4.74
N GLU A 92 3.33 -7.67 -5.29
CA GLU A 92 4.71 -7.87 -4.79
C GLU A 92 5.56 -6.63 -5.02
N VAL A 93 5.44 -5.99 -6.18
CA VAL A 93 6.10 -4.70 -6.43
C VAL A 93 5.66 -3.64 -5.41
N MET A 94 4.36 -3.57 -5.06
CA MET A 94 3.90 -2.63 -4.02
C MET A 94 4.44 -2.99 -2.63
N ASN A 95 4.60 -4.27 -2.32
CA ASN A 95 5.27 -4.70 -1.08
C ASN A 95 6.74 -4.28 -1.08
N ALA A 96 7.48 -4.53 -2.16
CA ALA A 96 8.88 -4.11 -2.29
C ALA A 96 9.07 -2.58 -2.15
N VAL A 97 8.14 -1.78 -2.68
CA VAL A 97 8.13 -0.32 -2.45
C VAL A 97 7.91 0.01 -0.97
N ARG A 98 7.02 -0.74 -0.30
CA ARG A 98 6.75 -0.59 1.13
C ARG A 98 7.97 -0.92 1.97
N ASP A 99 8.67 -2.01 1.63
CA ASP A 99 9.88 -2.44 2.32
C ASP A 99 11.01 -1.43 2.11
N ALA A 100 11.18 -0.91 0.89
CA ALA A 100 12.13 0.16 0.61
C ALA A 100 11.84 1.43 1.44
N ARG A 101 10.57 1.79 1.65
CA ARG A 101 10.18 2.91 2.52
C ARG A 101 10.55 2.66 3.98
N LEU A 102 10.25 1.44 4.48
CA LEU A 102 10.55 1.08 5.87
C LEU A 102 12.07 1.04 6.14
N LEU A 103 12.86 0.61 5.17
CA LEU A 103 14.32 0.63 5.26
C LEU A 103 14.86 2.06 5.35
N GLU A 104 14.30 3.01 4.60
CA GLU A 104 14.70 4.41 4.69
C GLU A 104 14.35 5.03 6.05
N GLU A 105 13.14 4.76 6.53
CA GLU A 105 12.75 5.22 7.87
C GLU A 105 13.70 4.68 8.96
N GLN A 106 14.18 3.44 8.81
CA GLN A 106 15.19 2.87 9.72
C GLN A 106 16.55 3.54 9.59
N THR A 107 16.95 3.99 8.40
CA THR A 107 18.23 4.68 8.19
C THR A 107 18.20 6.13 8.66
N GLU A 108 17.04 6.78 8.57
CA GLU A 108 16.82 8.11 9.15
C GLU A 108 16.71 8.05 10.67
N ASP A 109 16.28 6.90 11.20
CA ASP A 109 16.01 6.64 12.62
C ASP A 109 17.22 6.08 13.42
N VAL A 110 18.45 6.37 13.00
CA VAL A 110 19.60 6.26 13.94
C VAL A 110 19.38 7.19 15.15
N THR A 111 18.39 8.08 15.09
CA THR A 111 17.91 8.92 16.20
C THR A 111 16.64 8.40 16.91
N GLY A 112 16.10 7.23 16.54
CA GLY A 112 15.23 6.41 17.40
C GLY A 112 13.84 6.94 17.76
N LYS A 113 13.16 7.81 16.95
CA LYS A 113 11.91 8.42 17.43
C LYS A 113 10.66 8.34 16.54
N THR A 114 10.74 7.98 15.26
CA THR A 114 9.60 8.21 14.36
C THR A 114 8.79 6.96 13.98
N ALA A 115 9.41 5.82 13.74
CA ALA A 115 8.67 4.60 13.32
C ALA A 115 7.82 4.01 14.46
N LYS A 116 8.28 4.09 15.70
CA LYS A 116 7.51 3.63 16.89
C LYS A 116 6.23 4.44 17.14
N LYS A 117 6.11 5.64 16.57
CA LYS A 117 4.99 6.54 16.87
C LYS A 117 3.69 6.14 16.15
N TYR A 118 3.79 5.47 14.99
CA TYR A 118 2.62 5.19 14.14
C TYR A 118 2.25 3.73 14.03
N LEU A 119 3.16 2.79 14.34
CA LEU A 119 2.95 1.35 14.20
C LEU A 119 3.11 0.67 15.56
N ASP A 120 2.00 0.21 16.12
CA ASP A 120 1.97 -0.70 17.27
C ASP A 120 1.84 -2.13 16.74
N LEU A 121 2.97 -2.83 16.56
CA LEU A 121 3.00 -4.19 16.04
C LEU A 121 2.26 -5.19 16.96
N ASP A 122 2.13 -4.86 18.25
CA ASP A 122 1.41 -5.66 19.23
C ASP A 122 -0.10 -5.38 19.19
N PHE A 123 -0.53 -4.33 18.49
CA PHE A 123 -1.93 -3.91 18.46
C PHE A 123 -2.87 -5.01 17.98
N LYS A 124 -2.52 -5.69 16.89
CA LYS A 124 -3.30 -6.81 16.37
C LYS A 124 -3.42 -7.96 17.38
N TYR A 125 -2.35 -8.26 18.12
CA TYR A 125 -2.37 -9.30 19.15
C TYR A 125 -3.24 -8.93 20.34
N LYS A 126 -3.24 -7.66 20.76
CA LYS A 126 -4.14 -7.16 21.80
C LYS A 126 -5.61 -7.29 21.41
N ILE A 127 -5.93 -7.03 20.14
CA ILE A 127 -7.28 -7.20 19.61
C ILE A 127 -7.68 -8.68 19.57
N THR A 128 -6.79 -9.58 19.12
CA THR A 128 -7.11 -11.01 19.02
C THR A 128 -7.19 -11.73 20.36
N GLN A 129 -6.65 -11.16 21.44
CA GLN A 129 -6.85 -11.67 22.79
C GLN A 129 -8.28 -11.47 23.31
N ASN A 130 -9.02 -10.54 22.70
CA ASN A 130 -10.43 -10.36 22.99
C ASN A 130 -11.27 -11.37 22.20
N GLU A 131 -12.30 -11.92 22.82
CA GLU A 131 -13.16 -12.92 22.17
C GLU A 131 -13.79 -12.43 20.87
N ALA A 132 -14.15 -11.15 20.79
CA ALA A 132 -14.69 -10.52 19.59
C ALA A 132 -13.66 -10.33 18.45
N GLY A 133 -12.37 -10.39 18.78
CA GLY A 133 -11.28 -10.18 17.81
C GLY A 133 -10.53 -11.44 17.38
N LYS A 134 -10.88 -12.61 17.94
CA LYS A 134 -10.13 -13.87 17.71
C LYS A 134 -10.01 -14.26 16.25
N ASP A 135 -11.05 -13.99 15.46
CA ASP A 135 -11.12 -14.38 14.04
C ASP A 135 -10.52 -13.33 13.09
N LEU A 136 -9.82 -12.33 13.62
CA LEU A 136 -9.22 -11.23 12.85
C LEU A 136 -8.26 -11.74 11.76
N TYR A 137 -7.51 -12.80 12.03
CA TYR A 137 -6.55 -13.37 11.09
C TYR A 137 -7.18 -14.17 9.95
N GLU A 138 -8.45 -14.55 10.06
CA GLU A 138 -9.19 -15.24 9.01
C GLU A 138 -9.69 -14.29 7.92
N CYS A 139 -9.48 -12.99 8.10
CA CYS A 139 -9.96 -11.97 7.18
C CYS A 139 -9.12 -11.92 5.89
N PHE A 140 -9.69 -12.35 4.77
CA PHE A 140 -9.12 -12.25 3.42
C PHE A 140 -9.17 -10.84 2.81
N SER A 141 -9.66 -9.84 3.53
CA SER A 141 -9.87 -8.47 3.00
C SER A 141 -10.70 -8.44 1.70
N CYS A 142 -11.60 -9.38 1.50
CA CYS A 142 -12.40 -9.50 0.28
C CYS A 142 -13.41 -8.35 0.08
N GLY A 143 -13.77 -7.65 1.16
CA GLY A 143 -14.68 -6.51 1.12
C GLY A 143 -16.18 -6.85 1.16
N THR A 144 -16.57 -8.13 1.26
CA THR A 144 -17.98 -8.54 1.36
C THR A 144 -18.70 -7.88 2.52
N CYS A 145 -18.04 -7.79 3.69
CA CYS A 145 -18.59 -7.09 4.86
C CYS A 145 -18.85 -5.61 4.59
N THR A 146 -17.98 -4.94 3.85
CA THR A 146 -18.15 -3.53 3.48
C THR A 146 -19.22 -3.34 2.42
N ALA A 147 -19.34 -4.26 1.47
CA ALA A 147 -20.35 -4.20 0.42
C ALA A 147 -21.78 -4.39 0.98
N GLY A 148 -21.93 -5.20 2.02
CA GLY A 148 -23.22 -5.45 2.68
C GLY A 148 -23.53 -4.54 3.88
N CYS A 149 -22.66 -3.56 4.17
CA CYS A 149 -22.86 -2.68 5.32
C CYS A 149 -23.78 -1.50 4.97
N PRO A 150 -24.92 -1.33 5.66
CA PRO A 150 -25.83 -0.19 5.40
C PRO A 150 -25.17 1.16 5.73
N GLU A 151 -24.24 1.21 6.67
CA GLU A 151 -23.57 2.44 7.08
C GLU A 151 -22.59 2.98 6.03
N ARG A 152 -22.17 2.15 5.06
CA ARG A 152 -21.40 2.60 3.91
C ARG A 152 -22.15 3.62 3.06
N GLU A 153 -23.47 3.56 3.03
CA GLU A 153 -24.31 4.52 2.30
C GLU A 153 -24.30 5.90 2.95
N LEU A 154 -24.03 5.97 4.25
CA LEU A 154 -23.98 7.22 5.02
C LEU A 154 -22.63 7.93 4.81
N ASP A 155 -21.53 7.19 4.81
CA ASP A 155 -20.20 7.73 4.54
C ASP A 155 -19.28 6.65 3.98
N VAL A 156 -18.60 6.98 2.87
CA VAL A 156 -17.58 6.12 2.22
C VAL A 156 -16.40 5.80 3.16
N LEU A 157 -16.21 6.59 4.21
CA LEU A 157 -15.18 6.36 5.22
C LEU A 157 -15.50 5.15 6.12
N TYR A 158 -16.77 4.78 6.30
CA TYR A 158 -17.18 3.62 7.08
C TYR A 158 -16.94 2.31 6.31
N SER A 159 -15.73 1.80 6.40
CA SER A 159 -15.34 0.56 5.75
C SER A 159 -14.73 -0.41 6.75
N GLN A 160 -15.48 -1.46 7.10
CA GLN A 160 -15.02 -2.53 8.00
C GLN A 160 -13.72 -3.15 7.47
N ARG A 161 -13.61 -3.35 6.16
CA ARG A 161 -12.39 -3.84 5.53
C ARG A 161 -11.19 -2.93 5.81
N LYS A 162 -11.38 -1.61 5.75
CA LYS A 162 -10.32 -0.63 6.04
C LYS A 162 -9.89 -0.70 7.50
N VAL A 163 -10.86 -0.76 8.42
CA VAL A 163 -10.60 -0.88 9.85
C VAL A 163 -9.82 -2.16 10.16
N ILE A 164 -10.27 -3.31 9.69
CA ILE A 164 -9.60 -4.60 9.89
C ILE A 164 -8.18 -4.57 9.34
N LYS A 165 -7.99 -4.00 8.13
CA LYS A 165 -6.67 -3.87 7.52
C LYS A 165 -5.75 -2.98 8.36
N ASN A 166 -6.22 -1.86 8.87
CA ASN A 166 -5.44 -0.97 9.72
C ASN A 166 -5.02 -1.68 11.03
N VAL A 167 -5.91 -2.47 11.63
CA VAL A 167 -5.58 -3.29 12.80
C VAL A 167 -4.49 -4.30 12.48
N LEU A 168 -4.61 -5.04 11.36
CA LEU A 168 -3.63 -6.04 10.94
C LEU A 168 -2.25 -5.43 10.65
N LEU A 169 -2.22 -4.18 10.17
CA LEU A 169 -1.00 -3.42 9.92
C LEU A 169 -0.43 -2.75 11.17
N GLY A 170 -1.12 -2.81 12.32
CA GLY A 170 -0.71 -2.13 13.55
C GLY A 170 -0.90 -0.61 13.52
N MET A 171 -1.71 -0.10 12.60
CA MET A 171 -2.01 1.33 12.45
C MET A 171 -3.12 1.73 13.42
N LYS A 172 -2.75 2.06 14.64
CA LYS A 172 -3.69 2.33 15.73
C LYS A 172 -4.48 3.63 15.55
N GLU A 173 -3.80 4.71 15.20
CA GLU A 173 -4.44 6.03 15.08
C GLU A 173 -5.59 6.07 14.05
N PRO A 174 -5.44 5.54 12.81
CA PRO A 174 -6.53 5.53 11.85
C PRO A 174 -7.75 4.70 12.27
N VAL A 175 -7.57 3.75 13.20
CA VAL A 175 -8.67 2.93 13.72
C VAL A 175 -9.53 3.74 14.68
N PHE A 176 -8.91 4.57 15.52
CA PHE A 176 -9.62 5.34 16.55
C PHE A 176 -10.06 6.74 16.07
N CYS A 177 -9.44 7.31 15.05
CA CYS A 177 -9.83 8.63 14.52
C CYS A 177 -11.05 8.59 13.59
N ASN A 178 -11.54 7.39 13.24
CA ASN A 178 -12.75 7.19 12.43
C ASN A 178 -13.96 6.75 13.28
N LEU A 179 -13.91 6.93 14.59
CA LEU A 179 -15.01 6.82 15.53
C LEU A 179 -15.41 8.21 16.05
#